data_9854e3a729dad6fb6f116c07f88bd3fa
#
_entry.id   9854e3a729dad6fb6f116c07f88bd3fa
#
_cell.length_a   1.000
_cell.length_b   1.000
_cell.length_c   1.000
_cell.angle_alpha   90.00
_cell.angle_beta   90.00
_cell.angle_gamma   90.00
#
_symmetry.space_group_name_H-M   'P 1'
#
loop_
_entity.id
_entity.type
_entity.pdbx_description
1 polymer ?
#
loop_
_entity_poly.entity_id
_entity_poly.type
_entity_poly.pdbx_seq_one_letter_code
_entity_poly.pdbx_strand_id
1 'polypeptide(L)'
;WAVDIQDKAQQELDDNKYNALLEKMEKALQDAIVPFEKAFEISEDKDIKLACAEYLKNIYFRFREKGAEFQANYDNYNKYVEENK
;
A
#
# COMPACT_ATOMS: atom_id res chain seq x y z
N TRP A 1 32.79 -19.39 -6.22
CA TRP A 1 33.19 -19.61 -7.60
C TRP A 1 32.23 -18.91 -8.57
N ALA A 2 32.24 -19.32 -9.83
CA ALA A 2 31.52 -18.57 -10.87
C ALA A 2 30.05 -18.39 -10.59
N VAL A 3 29.40 -19.38 -9.96
CA VAL A 3 28.00 -19.29 -9.58
C VAL A 3 27.79 -18.22 -8.51
N ASP A 4 28.67 -18.18 -7.52
CA ASP A 4 28.59 -17.17 -6.46
C ASP A 4 28.79 -15.76 -6.98
N ILE A 5 29.71 -15.60 -7.95
CA ILE A 5 29.95 -14.31 -8.57
C ILE A 5 28.72 -13.89 -9.38
N GLN A 6 28.10 -14.82 -10.10
CA GLN A 6 26.87 -14.55 -10.84
C GLN A 6 25.72 -14.17 -9.90
N ASP A 7 25.61 -14.87 -8.78
CA ASP A 7 24.56 -14.58 -7.80
C ASP A 7 24.72 -13.18 -7.24
N LYS A 8 25.96 -12.77 -6.93
CA LYS A 8 26.21 -11.41 -6.45
C LYS A 8 25.87 -10.36 -7.49
N ALA A 9 26.26 -10.59 -8.75
CA ALA A 9 25.96 -9.68 -9.85
C ALA A 9 24.45 -9.59 -10.07
N GLN A 10 23.76 -10.72 -10.00
CA GLN A 10 22.31 -10.75 -10.13
C GLN A 10 21.62 -10.05 -8.95
N GLN A 11 22.15 -10.21 -7.74
CA GLN A 11 21.59 -9.52 -6.59
C GLN A 11 21.69 -8.01 -6.74
N GLU A 12 22.80 -7.49 -7.24
CA GLU A 12 22.93 -6.04 -7.48
C GLU A 12 21.95 -5.56 -8.54
N LEU A 13 21.81 -6.34 -9.63
CA LEU A 13 20.84 -6.03 -10.67
C LEU A 13 19.42 -6.18 -10.17
N ASP A 14 19.16 -7.21 -9.37
CA ASP A 14 17.85 -7.46 -8.79
C ASP A 14 17.47 -6.38 -7.80
N ASP A 15 18.41 -5.84 -7.04
CA ASP A 15 18.15 -4.74 -6.13
C ASP A 15 17.67 -3.50 -6.88
N ASN A 16 18.32 -3.17 -8.00
CA ASN A 16 17.89 -2.05 -8.83
C ASN A 16 16.51 -2.29 -9.44
N LYS A 17 16.28 -3.50 -9.95
CA LYS A 17 14.98 -3.88 -10.49
C LYS A 17 13.92 -3.91 -9.42
N TYR A 18 14.27 -4.43 -8.25
CA TYR A 18 13.36 -4.49 -7.11
C TYR A 18 12.93 -3.10 -6.67
N ASN A 19 13.87 -2.17 -6.58
CA ASN A 19 13.57 -0.79 -6.23
C ASN A 19 12.67 -0.13 -7.26
N ALA A 20 12.93 -0.36 -8.55
CA ALA A 20 12.09 0.17 -9.62
C ALA A 20 10.68 -0.41 -9.57
N LEU A 21 10.55 -1.72 -9.31
CA LEU A 21 9.26 -2.37 -9.15
C LEU A 21 8.53 -1.86 -7.92
N LEU A 22 9.22 -1.64 -6.82
CA LEU A 22 8.63 -1.06 -5.62
C LEU A 22 8.10 0.34 -5.88
N GLU A 23 8.86 1.17 -6.59
CA GLU A 23 8.41 2.51 -6.95
C GLU A 23 7.15 2.46 -7.81
N LYS A 24 7.12 1.58 -8.80
CA LYS A 24 5.95 1.40 -9.66
C LYS A 24 4.74 0.92 -8.85
N MET A 25 4.96 -0.03 -7.95
CA MET A 25 3.90 -0.58 -7.12
C MET A 25 3.38 0.48 -6.16
N GLU A 26 4.27 1.25 -5.54
CA GLU A 26 3.88 2.34 -4.66
C GLU A 26 3.08 3.40 -5.39
N LYS A 27 3.50 3.77 -6.59
CA LYS A 27 2.76 4.72 -7.40
C LYS A 27 1.37 4.18 -7.77
N ALA A 28 1.30 2.92 -8.16
CA ALA A 28 0.02 2.28 -8.47
C ALA A 28 -0.89 2.25 -7.25
N LEU A 29 -0.35 1.95 -6.06
CA LEU A 29 -1.12 1.96 -4.83
C LEU A 29 -1.59 3.37 -4.47
N GLN A 30 -0.73 4.37 -4.62
CA GLN A 30 -1.12 5.77 -4.40
C GLN A 30 -2.20 6.20 -5.37
N ASP A 31 -2.08 5.82 -6.64
CA ASP A 31 -3.10 6.10 -7.64
C ASP A 31 -4.43 5.41 -7.30
N ALA A 32 -4.37 4.23 -6.69
CA ALA A 32 -5.57 3.51 -6.27
C ALA A 32 -6.25 4.13 -5.05
N ILE A 33 -5.51 4.86 -4.22
CA ILE A 33 -6.07 5.50 -3.03
C ILE A 33 -7.22 6.43 -3.40
N VAL A 34 -7.05 7.26 -4.42
CA VAL A 34 -8.04 8.26 -4.82
C VAL A 34 -9.39 7.61 -5.14
N PRO A 35 -9.47 6.61 -6.07
CA PRO A 35 -10.75 6.00 -6.37
C PRO A 35 -11.33 5.21 -5.19
N PHE A 36 -10.51 4.58 -4.36
CA PHE A 36 -11.01 3.87 -3.18
C PHE A 36 -11.54 4.82 -2.11
N GLU A 37 -10.89 5.95 -1.90
CA GLU A 37 -11.40 6.97 -0.97
C GLU A 37 -12.73 7.52 -1.46
N LYS A 38 -12.84 7.78 -2.76
CA LYS A 38 -14.08 8.24 -3.35
C LYS A 38 -15.19 7.19 -3.21
N ALA A 39 -14.87 5.94 -3.49
CA ALA A 39 -15.84 4.85 -3.32
C ALA A 39 -16.27 4.73 -1.85
N PHE A 40 -15.35 4.90 -0.93
CA PHE A 40 -15.66 4.88 0.49
C PHE A 40 -16.62 6.01 0.87
N GLU A 41 -16.38 7.21 0.36
CA GLU A 41 -17.20 8.38 0.67
C GLU A 41 -18.61 8.28 0.09
N ILE A 42 -18.74 7.81 -1.14
CA ILE A 42 -20.03 7.82 -1.86
C ILE A 42 -20.84 6.54 -1.65
N SER A 43 -20.24 5.48 -1.15
CA SER A 43 -20.95 4.21 -0.97
C SER A 43 -21.94 4.31 0.17
N GLU A 44 -23.16 3.85 -0.07
CA GLU A 44 -24.20 3.74 0.96
C GLU A 44 -24.20 2.38 1.64
N ASP A 45 -23.56 1.40 1.02
CA ASP A 45 -23.50 0.04 1.54
C ASP A 45 -22.34 -0.09 2.53
N LYS A 46 -22.67 -0.48 3.77
CA LYS A 46 -21.68 -0.63 4.81
C LYS A 46 -20.63 -1.69 4.49
N ASP A 47 -21.02 -2.77 3.84
CA ASP A 47 -20.11 -3.84 3.49
C ASP A 47 -19.08 -3.36 2.48
N ILE A 48 -19.54 -2.59 1.49
CA ILE A 48 -18.64 -2.00 0.49
C ILE A 48 -17.72 -0.97 1.14
N LYS A 49 -18.28 -0.12 2.01
CA LYS A 49 -17.47 0.86 2.75
C LYS A 49 -16.41 0.17 3.60
N LEU A 50 -16.79 -0.89 4.29
CA LEU A 50 -15.86 -1.65 5.12
C LEU A 50 -14.75 -2.27 4.27
N ALA A 51 -15.10 -2.85 3.14
CA ALA A 51 -14.12 -3.44 2.23
C ALA A 51 -13.15 -2.37 1.71
N CYS A 52 -13.67 -1.20 1.33
CA CYS A 52 -12.83 -0.08 0.88
C CYS A 52 -11.92 0.40 2.01
N ALA A 53 -12.44 0.52 3.21
CA ALA A 53 -11.66 0.95 4.37
C ALA A 53 -10.55 -0.04 4.69
N GLU A 54 -10.83 -1.33 4.62
CA GLU A 54 -9.81 -2.36 4.83
C GLU A 54 -8.70 -2.27 3.79
N TYR A 55 -9.07 -2.06 2.53
CA TYR A 55 -8.12 -1.93 1.45
C TYR A 55 -7.26 -0.69 1.63
N LEU A 56 -7.88 0.45 1.92
CA LEU A 56 -7.17 1.71 2.17
C LEU A 56 -6.26 1.60 3.39
N LYS A 57 -6.73 0.98 4.45
CA LYS A 57 -5.93 0.74 5.64
C LYS A 57 -4.65 -0.02 5.29
N ASN A 58 -4.76 -1.06 4.48
CA ASN A 58 -3.60 -1.85 4.07
C ASN A 58 -2.62 -1.04 3.23
N ILE A 59 -3.14 -0.19 2.34
CA ILE A 59 -2.29 0.69 1.53
C ILE A 59 -1.55 1.69 2.42
N TYR A 60 -2.25 2.36 3.32
CA TYR A 60 -1.64 3.33 4.21
C TYR A 60 -0.68 2.69 5.21
N PHE A 61 -0.97 1.45 5.64
CA PHE A 61 -0.04 0.71 6.48
C PHE A 61 1.32 0.54 5.80
N ARG A 62 1.29 0.26 4.50
CA ARG A 62 2.51 0.10 3.72
C ARG A 62 3.30 1.40 3.64
N PHE A 63 2.62 2.53 3.61
CA PHE A 63 3.26 3.85 3.47
C PHE A 63 3.43 4.60 4.79
N ARG A 64 3.03 4.02 5.92
CA ARG A 64 3.00 4.74 7.21
C ARG A 64 4.35 5.34 7.62
N GLU A 65 5.44 4.72 7.23
CA GLU A 65 6.78 5.19 7.55
C GLU A 65 7.25 6.34 6.66
N LYS A 66 6.55 6.58 5.57
CA LYS A 66 6.93 7.60 4.59
C LYS A 66 6.41 8.99 4.93
N GLY A 67 5.48 9.08 5.87
CA GLY A 67 4.98 10.38 6.32
C GLY A 67 3.92 10.24 7.40
N ALA A 68 3.83 11.27 8.26
CA ALA A 68 2.84 11.32 9.34
C ALA A 68 1.41 11.31 8.80
N GLU A 69 1.22 11.87 7.61
CA GLU A 69 -0.06 11.89 6.91
C GLU A 69 -0.58 10.49 6.64
N PHE A 70 0.30 9.59 6.19
CA PHE A 70 -0.06 8.20 5.94
C PHE A 70 -0.39 7.46 7.22
N GLN A 71 0.34 7.73 8.29
CA GLN A 71 0.06 7.13 9.60
C GLN A 71 -1.31 7.58 10.11
N ALA A 72 -1.63 8.86 10.00
CA ALA A 72 -2.91 9.39 10.44
C ALA A 72 -4.07 8.76 9.67
N ASN A 73 -3.92 8.63 8.36
CA ASN A 73 -4.94 7.99 7.52
C ASN A 73 -5.09 6.51 7.86
N TYR A 74 -3.99 5.83 8.10
CA TYR A 74 -4.03 4.43 8.54
C TYR A 74 -4.84 4.29 9.83
N ASP A 75 -4.56 5.14 10.81
CA ASP A 75 -5.25 5.09 12.08
C ASP A 75 -6.74 5.35 11.92
N ASN A 76 -7.12 6.29 11.07
CA ASN A 76 -8.52 6.62 10.80
C ASN A 76 -9.27 5.44 10.18
N TYR A 77 -8.70 4.81 9.17
CA TYR A 77 -9.35 3.67 8.52
C TYR A 77 -9.33 2.43 9.40
N ASN A 78 -8.25 2.22 10.15
CA ASN A 78 -8.19 1.12 11.10
C ASN A 78 -9.28 1.24 12.16
N LYS A 79 -9.49 2.43 12.69
CA LYS A 79 -10.54 2.71 13.66
C LYS A 79 -11.91 2.43 13.06
N TYR A 80 -12.15 2.89 11.82
CA TYR A 80 -13.41 2.64 11.14
C TYR A 80 -13.67 1.14 10.99
N VAL A 81 -12.66 0.39 10.56
CA VAL A 81 -12.78 -1.07 10.38
C VAL A 81 -13.13 -1.74 11.70
N GLU A 82 -12.44 -1.37 12.78
CA GLU A 82 -12.67 -1.97 14.09
C GLU A 82 -14.05 -1.65 14.64
N GLU A 83 -14.53 -0.44 14.43
CA GLU A 83 -15.86 -0.02 14.91
C GLU A 83 -17.00 -0.66 14.11
N ASN A 84 -16.75 -1.07 12.87
CA ASN A 84 -17.79 -1.57 11.97
C ASN A 84 -17.65 -3.05 11.63
N LYS A 85 -16.75 -3.75 12.29
CA LYS A 85 -16.61 -5.19 12.11
C LYS A 85 -17.81 -5.95 12.65
#